data_756d58ecfee2280a4c1b60c74d467b45
#
_entry.id   756d58ecfee2280a4c1b60c74d467b45
#
_cell.length_a   1.000
_cell.length_b   1.000
_cell.length_c   1.000
_cell.angle_alpha   90.00
_cell.angle_beta   90.00
_cell.angle_gamma   90.00
#
_symmetry.space_group_name_H-M   'P 1'
#
loop_
_entity.id
_entity.type
_entity.pdbx_description
1 polymer ?
#
loop_
_entity_poly.entity_id
_entity_poly.type
_entity_poly.pdbx_seq_one_letter_code
_entity_poly.pdbx_strand_id
1 'polypeptide(L)'
;MDRRTFLTYNAAAVAVPLSGMGLSALTDAASAAVRPAPIDFKSNLPAQGSFPKKWICGSPSSMDNTDPPVQVHWYNPHTAILRQNKAYSYEAPFAPLYFGNDRVLLLDEGFVQLRNDWDLRGIVDQCIDEWCRRNGRDPASLELLVAFSHLHADHYAAVNQFADRPNTRYMGLTHEEMVGFWGMTHFPEERVTLDLGGRDIVIWGSPGHVVSEFAYYDSHTQILYTGDMFYRGRCYISFWQPWFDSMKRLIDFCDTHPVTHVMGCHVEISVDGEDYPYGLTYQPDEAPVEMTVQQLREAFAYAQKITEPGIYFTGTVFLCNQTRSLTTIDKNPYRYD
;
A
#
# COMPACT_ATOMS: atom_id res chain seq x y z
N MET A 1 -39.40 31.79 -1.30
CA MET A 1 -39.15 32.99 -2.13
C MET A 1 -37.82 32.70 -2.83
N ASP A 2 -37.83 32.14 -3.95
CA ASP A 2 -38.16 32.41 -5.34
C ASP A 2 -37.27 33.51 -5.95
N ARG A 3 -36.61 33.11 -6.98
CA ARG A 3 -36.38 33.67 -8.31
C ARG A 3 -34.92 33.80 -8.78
N ARG A 4 -34.73 33.02 -9.82
CA ARG A 4 -33.79 33.08 -10.93
C ARG A 4 -33.60 34.50 -11.48
N THR A 5 -32.39 34.81 -11.93
CA THR A 5 -32.17 35.79 -13.00
C THR A 5 -31.07 35.25 -13.95
N PHE A 6 -31.51 34.93 -15.16
CA PHE A 6 -30.67 34.67 -16.32
C PHE A 6 -30.16 36.01 -16.88
N LEU A 7 -28.89 36.08 -17.20
CA LEU A 7 -28.35 37.14 -18.07
C LEU A 7 -27.86 36.53 -19.36
N THR A 8 -28.60 36.77 -20.43
CA THR A 8 -28.21 36.54 -21.83
C THR A 8 -27.37 37.71 -22.32
N TYR A 9 -26.20 37.44 -22.90
CA TYR A 9 -25.47 38.41 -23.69
C TYR A 9 -25.57 38.05 -25.17
N ASN A 10 -26.17 39.01 -25.95
CA ASN A 10 -26.21 38.98 -27.40
C ASN A 10 -24.86 39.33 -28.00
N ALA A 11 -24.37 38.48 -28.92
CA ALA A 11 -23.26 38.77 -29.76
C ALA A 11 -23.72 39.50 -31.05
N ALA A 12 -23.28 40.70 -31.24
CA ALA A 12 -23.46 41.43 -32.50
C ALA A 12 -22.30 41.07 -33.44
N ALA A 13 -22.63 40.51 -34.60
CA ALA A 13 -21.71 40.23 -35.67
C ALA A 13 -21.42 41.49 -36.47
N VAL A 14 -20.15 41.85 -36.59
CA VAL A 14 -19.65 42.85 -37.55
C VAL A 14 -18.90 42.08 -38.65
N ALA A 15 -19.42 42.18 -39.88
CA ALA A 15 -18.78 41.62 -41.07
C ALA A 15 -17.77 42.63 -41.63
N VAL A 16 -16.52 42.23 -41.88
CA VAL A 16 -15.50 42.97 -42.63
C VAL A 16 -15.07 42.08 -43.81
N PRO A 17 -14.96 42.66 -45.04
CA PRO A 17 -14.72 41.87 -46.26
C PRO A 17 -13.26 41.39 -46.39
N LEU A 18 -13.12 40.16 -46.84
CA LEU A 18 -11.83 39.58 -47.25
C LEU A 18 -11.31 40.19 -48.52
N SER A 19 -10.04 40.61 -48.49
CA SER A 19 -9.17 40.70 -49.66
C SER A 19 -8.03 39.72 -49.45
N GLY A 20 -7.84 38.83 -50.43
CA GLY A 20 -6.99 37.68 -50.33
C GLY A 20 -5.51 37.95 -50.28
N MET A 21 -4.81 37.07 -49.59
CA MET A 21 -3.39 36.71 -49.81
C MET A 21 -3.14 35.30 -49.21
N GLY A 22 -2.50 34.53 -49.97
CA GLY A 22 -1.88 33.21 -49.83
C GLY A 22 -2.08 32.42 -48.53
N LEU A 23 -2.79 31.31 -48.62
CA LEU A 23 -2.73 30.22 -47.66
C LEU A 23 -1.39 29.48 -47.79
N SER A 24 -0.41 29.85 -47.00
CA SER A 24 0.66 28.93 -46.67
C SER A 24 0.12 27.93 -45.63
N ALA A 25 -0.07 26.70 -46.03
CA ALA A 25 -0.42 25.60 -45.13
C ALA A 25 0.74 25.43 -44.11
N LEU A 26 0.56 26.01 -42.94
CA LEU A 26 1.28 25.57 -41.75
C LEU A 26 0.72 24.21 -41.40
N THR A 27 1.37 23.15 -41.84
CA THR A 27 1.20 21.84 -41.29
C THR A 27 1.69 21.92 -39.85
N ASP A 28 0.76 22.03 -38.90
CA ASP A 28 1.00 21.68 -37.50
C ASP A 28 1.37 20.19 -37.46
N ALA A 29 2.65 19.91 -37.69
CA ALA A 29 3.23 18.67 -37.24
C ALA A 29 3.20 18.74 -35.70
N ALA A 30 2.12 18.25 -35.10
CA ALA A 30 2.13 17.89 -33.69
C ALA A 30 3.35 16.98 -33.51
N SER A 31 4.42 17.52 -32.93
CA SER A 31 5.58 16.76 -32.56
C SER A 31 5.06 15.68 -31.60
N ALA A 32 4.93 14.44 -32.08
CA ALA A 32 4.65 13.32 -31.24
C ALA A 32 5.74 13.33 -30.15
N ALA A 33 5.38 13.68 -28.92
CA ALA A 33 6.31 13.70 -27.81
C ALA A 33 6.96 12.31 -27.76
N VAL A 34 8.27 12.26 -27.97
CA VAL A 34 9.02 11.00 -27.95
C VAL A 34 8.84 10.39 -26.57
N ARG A 35 8.11 9.28 -26.49
CA ARG A 35 7.94 8.58 -25.21
C ARG A 35 9.33 8.20 -24.70
N PRO A 36 9.69 8.52 -23.44
CA PRO A 36 11.00 8.18 -22.91
C PRO A 36 11.21 6.68 -22.94
N ALA A 37 12.46 6.23 -23.04
CA ALA A 37 12.80 4.82 -23.01
C ALA A 37 12.24 4.16 -21.75
N PRO A 38 11.76 2.90 -21.83
CA PRO A 38 11.31 2.18 -20.65
C PRO A 38 12.44 2.03 -19.63
N ILE A 39 12.09 2.19 -18.35
CA ILE A 39 12.98 1.87 -17.23
C ILE A 39 13.12 0.36 -17.15
N ASP A 40 14.35 -0.12 -17.02
CA ASP A 40 14.63 -1.54 -16.82
C ASP A 40 14.45 -1.91 -15.33
N PHE A 41 13.37 -2.62 -15.04
CA PHE A 41 13.05 -3.11 -13.70
C PHE A 41 13.50 -4.56 -13.46
N LYS A 42 14.06 -5.24 -14.47
CA LYS A 42 14.38 -6.69 -14.42
C LYS A 42 15.87 -6.98 -14.32
N SER A 43 16.72 -6.00 -14.61
CA SER A 43 18.18 -6.12 -14.45
C SER A 43 18.66 -5.57 -13.10
N ASN A 44 19.85 -6.01 -12.68
CA ASN A 44 20.53 -5.52 -11.46
C ASN A 44 19.68 -5.64 -10.18
N LEU A 45 19.08 -6.81 -9.99
CA LEU A 45 18.26 -7.12 -8.82
C LEU A 45 19.09 -7.64 -7.63
N PRO A 46 18.68 -7.36 -6.38
CA PRO A 46 17.60 -6.43 -6.02
C PRO A 46 18.00 -4.97 -6.27
N ALA A 47 17.01 -4.15 -6.63
CA ALA A 47 17.23 -2.72 -6.71
C ALA A 47 17.60 -2.16 -5.34
N GLN A 48 18.77 -1.53 -5.28
CA GLN A 48 19.30 -1.00 -4.03
C GLN A 48 18.43 0.13 -3.50
N GLY A 49 18.22 0.15 -2.20
CA GLY A 49 17.46 1.15 -1.49
C GLY A 49 17.84 1.15 -0.01
N SER A 50 17.22 2.03 0.76
CA SER A 50 17.42 2.08 2.21
C SER A 50 16.18 2.59 2.90
N PHE A 51 15.89 2.04 4.07
CA PHE A 51 14.91 2.62 4.99
C PHE A 51 15.49 3.86 5.67
N PRO A 52 14.66 4.78 6.17
CA PRO A 52 15.15 5.94 6.90
C PRO A 52 15.74 5.48 8.26
N LYS A 53 16.66 6.25 8.80
CA LYS A 53 17.20 5.98 10.14
C LYS A 53 16.13 6.03 11.23
N LYS A 54 15.10 6.82 11.01
CA LYS A 54 13.95 6.95 11.92
C LYS A 54 12.72 7.37 11.13
N TRP A 55 11.60 6.75 11.47
CA TRP A 55 10.29 7.17 11.02
C TRP A 55 9.70 8.22 11.97
N ILE A 56 8.72 9.02 11.49
CA ILE A 56 7.91 9.84 12.38
C ILE A 56 7.24 8.94 13.42
N CYS A 57 7.31 9.31 14.67
CA CYS A 57 6.91 8.45 15.78
C CYS A 57 5.89 9.11 16.73
N GLY A 58 5.34 10.24 16.30
CA GLY A 58 4.43 11.04 17.11
C GLY A 58 5.14 11.95 18.10
N SER A 59 4.39 12.44 19.08
CA SER A 59 4.84 13.37 20.10
C SER A 59 4.15 13.06 21.44
N PRO A 60 4.78 13.35 22.58
CA PRO A 60 4.17 13.18 23.90
C PRO A 60 2.83 13.93 24.05
N SER A 61 2.66 15.00 23.31
CA SER A 61 1.42 15.76 23.19
C SER A 61 1.04 15.90 21.72
N SER A 62 -0.16 15.47 21.34
CA SER A 62 -0.66 15.66 19.99
C SER A 62 -0.78 17.13 19.58
N MET A 63 -0.88 18.04 20.55
CA MET A 63 -0.93 19.49 20.33
C MET A 63 0.44 20.05 19.91
N ASP A 64 1.53 19.41 20.34
CA ASP A 64 2.91 19.83 20.09
C ASP A 64 3.56 19.01 18.97
N ASN A 65 2.78 18.18 18.26
CA ASN A 65 3.29 17.38 17.16
C ASN A 65 3.57 18.25 15.94
N THR A 66 4.84 18.33 15.56
CA THR A 66 5.33 19.08 14.39
C THR A 66 5.64 18.20 13.19
N ASP A 67 5.44 16.87 13.32
CA ASP A 67 5.60 15.94 12.20
C ASP A 67 4.59 16.26 11.08
N PRO A 68 4.96 16.04 9.81
CA PRO A 68 4.02 16.18 8.71
C PRO A 68 2.86 15.15 8.84
N PRO A 69 1.72 15.37 8.20
CA PRO A 69 0.61 14.40 8.18
C PRO A 69 1.05 13.02 7.69
N VAL A 70 1.94 12.99 6.71
CA VAL A 70 2.59 11.79 6.17
C VAL A 70 4.07 12.05 5.97
N GLN A 71 4.91 11.15 6.45
CA GLN A 71 6.30 11.08 6.00
C GLN A 71 6.35 10.30 4.70
N VAL A 72 6.89 10.91 3.64
CA VAL A 72 7.22 10.23 2.39
C VAL A 72 8.71 9.92 2.39
N HIS A 73 9.03 8.65 2.30
CA HIS A 73 10.42 8.18 2.18
C HIS A 73 10.62 7.45 0.85
N TRP A 74 11.53 7.93 0.03
CA TRP A 74 11.95 7.23 -1.17
C TRP A 74 12.98 6.15 -0.80
N TYR A 75 12.52 4.89 -0.75
CA TYR A 75 13.40 3.73 -0.52
C TYR A 75 14.46 3.63 -1.62
N ASN A 76 14.02 3.82 -2.87
CA ASN A 76 14.87 3.97 -4.04
C ASN A 76 14.19 4.91 -5.07
N PRO A 77 14.79 5.20 -6.26
CA PRO A 77 14.18 6.10 -7.24
C PRO A 77 12.76 5.70 -7.72
N HIS A 78 12.34 4.47 -7.51
CA HIS A 78 11.09 3.91 -8.05
C HIS A 78 10.17 3.29 -6.98
N THR A 79 10.48 3.46 -5.72
CA THR A 79 9.68 2.95 -4.59
C THR A 79 9.66 4.00 -3.49
N ALA A 80 8.47 4.49 -3.15
CA ALA A 80 8.27 5.30 -1.96
C ALA A 80 7.54 4.47 -0.88
N ILE A 81 7.77 4.78 0.38
CA ILE A 81 7.05 4.25 1.53
C ILE A 81 6.51 5.45 2.29
N LEU A 82 5.20 5.47 2.47
CA LEU A 82 4.50 6.51 3.21
C LEU A 82 4.25 6.03 4.63
N ARG A 83 4.43 6.91 5.62
CA ARG A 83 4.10 6.65 7.02
C ARG A 83 3.14 7.69 7.53
N GLN A 84 1.99 7.27 8.04
CA GLN A 84 1.03 8.17 8.68
C GLN A 84 1.57 8.73 10.00
N ASN A 85 1.21 9.97 10.29
CA ASN A 85 1.49 10.59 11.58
C ASN A 85 0.56 10.03 12.67
N LYS A 86 1.14 9.61 13.79
CA LYS A 86 0.40 9.06 14.94
C LYS A 86 -0.60 10.04 15.58
N ALA A 87 -0.48 11.35 15.32
CA ALA A 87 -1.49 12.32 15.77
C ALA A 87 -2.83 12.19 15.02
N TYR A 88 -2.85 11.51 13.86
CA TYR A 88 -4.05 11.23 13.08
C TYR A 88 -4.62 9.84 13.40
N SER A 89 -3.78 8.85 13.55
CA SER A 89 -4.11 7.51 14.02
C SER A 89 -2.93 6.91 14.77
N TYR A 90 -3.17 6.33 15.93
CA TYR A 90 -2.14 5.65 16.71
C TYR A 90 -1.55 4.44 15.95
N GLU A 91 -2.31 3.82 15.06
CA GLU A 91 -1.88 2.69 14.23
C GLU A 91 -0.80 3.08 13.24
N ALA A 92 -0.89 4.31 12.68
CA ALA A 92 0.11 4.90 11.80
C ALA A 92 0.68 3.91 10.79
N PRO A 93 -0.16 3.33 9.90
CA PRO A 93 0.27 2.30 8.96
C PRO A 93 1.30 2.81 7.97
N PHE A 94 2.01 1.86 7.36
CA PHE A 94 2.91 2.10 6.25
C PHE A 94 2.21 1.77 4.93
N ALA A 95 2.29 2.67 3.97
CA ALA A 95 1.71 2.54 2.65
C ALA A 95 2.80 2.55 1.57
N PRO A 96 3.19 1.38 1.03
CA PRO A 96 4.12 1.32 -0.09
C PRO A 96 3.52 1.86 -1.39
N LEU A 97 4.32 2.61 -2.15
CA LEU A 97 3.98 3.14 -3.47
C LEU A 97 5.02 2.67 -4.49
N TYR A 98 4.60 1.81 -5.41
CA TYR A 98 5.45 1.14 -6.39
C TYR A 98 5.23 1.72 -7.78
N PHE A 99 6.30 2.21 -8.42
CA PHE A 99 6.27 2.79 -9.76
C PHE A 99 6.78 1.80 -10.80
N GLY A 100 6.01 1.58 -11.86
CA GLY A 100 6.40 0.91 -13.09
C GLY A 100 6.34 1.84 -14.29
N ASN A 101 6.54 1.32 -15.50
CA ASN A 101 6.52 2.15 -16.71
C ASN A 101 5.11 2.60 -17.14
N ASP A 102 4.07 1.85 -16.74
CA ASP A 102 2.69 2.05 -17.19
C ASP A 102 1.72 2.27 -16.02
N ARG A 103 2.09 1.80 -14.81
CA ARG A 103 1.22 1.82 -13.63
C ARG A 103 1.97 2.15 -12.35
N VAL A 104 1.22 2.70 -11.41
CA VAL A 104 1.65 2.90 -10.02
C VAL A 104 0.72 2.08 -9.13
N LEU A 105 1.25 1.35 -8.16
CA LEU A 105 0.48 0.64 -7.16
C LEU A 105 0.69 1.30 -5.79
N LEU A 106 -0.41 1.75 -5.18
CA LEU A 106 -0.49 2.16 -3.77
C LEU A 106 -1.10 1.02 -2.98
N LEU A 107 -0.47 0.62 -1.89
CA LEU A 107 -0.99 -0.38 -0.96
C LEU A 107 -1.29 0.25 0.40
N ASP A 108 -2.38 -0.21 1.03
CA ASP A 108 -2.78 0.14 2.40
C ASP A 108 -2.88 1.66 2.60
N GLU A 109 -3.69 2.32 1.77
CA GLU A 109 -3.98 3.75 1.83
C GLU A 109 -4.80 4.14 3.08
N GLY A 110 -5.01 3.21 3.98
CA GLY A 110 -5.84 3.24 5.17
C GLY A 110 -5.80 4.55 5.89
N PHE A 111 -6.23 4.72 6.97
CA PHE A 111 -6.27 5.86 7.86
C PHE A 111 -7.70 6.27 8.19
N VAL A 112 -8.09 5.86 9.38
CA VAL A 112 -9.30 6.43 10.00
C VAL A 112 -9.10 7.94 10.04
N GLN A 113 -9.91 8.63 9.28
CA GLN A 113 -9.86 10.08 9.17
C GLN A 113 -10.43 10.72 10.45
N LEU A 114 -9.57 11.02 11.42
CA LEU A 114 -9.96 11.74 12.63
C LEU A 114 -9.93 13.26 12.47
N ARG A 115 -9.37 13.76 11.34
CA ARG A 115 -9.17 15.19 11.06
C ARG A 115 -9.48 15.50 9.61
N ASN A 116 -10.10 16.67 9.35
CA ASN A 116 -10.51 17.12 8.02
C ASN A 116 -9.35 17.64 7.15
N ASP A 117 -8.15 17.78 7.69
CA ASP A 117 -6.97 18.28 7.01
C ASP A 117 -6.08 17.18 6.42
N TRP A 118 -6.61 15.97 6.28
CA TRP A 118 -5.92 14.82 5.74
C TRP A 118 -6.13 14.69 4.22
N ASP A 119 -5.07 14.89 3.44
CA ASP A 119 -5.07 14.78 1.98
C ASP A 119 -4.03 13.76 1.50
N LEU A 120 -4.35 12.48 1.63
CA LEU A 120 -3.47 11.41 1.13
C LEU A 120 -3.38 11.44 -0.39
N ARG A 121 -4.49 11.70 -1.08
CA ARG A 121 -4.52 11.78 -2.54
C ARG A 121 -3.54 12.85 -3.04
N GLY A 122 -3.57 14.06 -2.49
CA GLY A 122 -2.65 15.12 -2.89
C GLY A 122 -1.19 14.75 -2.65
N ILE A 123 -0.88 14.01 -1.58
CA ILE A 123 0.47 13.50 -1.32
C ILE A 123 0.89 12.46 -2.35
N VAL A 124 0.00 11.51 -2.69
CA VAL A 124 0.26 10.48 -3.71
C VAL A 124 0.44 11.13 -5.10
N ASP A 125 -0.41 12.10 -5.45
CA ASP A 125 -0.28 12.85 -6.70
C ASP A 125 1.06 13.60 -6.78
N GLN A 126 1.52 14.23 -5.69
CA GLN A 126 2.85 14.84 -5.63
C GLN A 126 3.98 13.83 -5.83
N CYS A 127 3.86 12.62 -5.28
CA CYS A 127 4.85 11.55 -5.51
C CYS A 127 4.86 11.12 -6.99
N ILE A 128 3.69 11.00 -7.62
CA ILE A 128 3.55 10.65 -9.04
C ILE A 128 4.15 11.75 -9.92
N ASP A 129 3.82 13.01 -9.67
CA ASP A 129 4.37 14.17 -10.39
C ASP A 129 5.88 14.24 -10.28
N GLU A 130 6.42 14.07 -9.07
CA GLU A 130 7.86 14.09 -8.83
C GLU A 130 8.57 12.93 -9.55
N TRP A 131 8.01 11.71 -9.50
CA TRP A 131 8.57 10.58 -10.23
C TRP A 131 8.52 10.81 -11.75
N CYS A 132 7.40 11.32 -12.26
CA CYS A 132 7.24 11.63 -13.67
C CYS A 132 8.22 12.72 -14.14
N ARG A 133 8.37 13.78 -13.36
CA ARG A 133 9.34 14.85 -13.63
C ARG A 133 10.78 14.32 -13.70
N ARG A 134 11.18 13.43 -12.78
CA ARG A 134 12.51 12.81 -12.77
C ARG A 134 12.76 11.92 -13.98
N ASN A 135 11.72 11.28 -14.50
CA ASN A 135 11.81 10.30 -15.57
C ASN A 135 11.31 10.79 -16.93
N GLY A 136 11.00 12.09 -17.06
CA GLY A 136 10.52 12.71 -18.29
C GLY A 136 9.20 12.14 -18.79
N ARG A 137 8.30 11.78 -17.88
CA ARG A 137 7.00 11.16 -18.19
C ARG A 137 5.85 12.11 -17.91
N ASP A 138 4.72 11.83 -18.56
CA ASP A 138 3.46 12.51 -18.31
C ASP A 138 2.69 11.75 -17.19
N PRO A 139 2.33 12.42 -16.07
CA PRO A 139 1.52 11.80 -15.01
C PRO A 139 0.19 11.21 -15.52
N ALA A 140 -0.44 11.83 -16.53
CA ALA A 140 -1.67 11.34 -17.11
C ALA A 140 -1.51 9.98 -17.84
N SER A 141 -0.29 9.59 -18.19
CA SER A 141 0.00 8.30 -18.84
C SER A 141 0.07 7.12 -17.89
N LEU A 142 0.14 7.37 -16.56
CA LEU A 142 0.25 6.33 -15.54
C LEU A 142 -1.11 5.99 -14.95
N GLU A 143 -1.51 4.73 -15.02
CA GLU A 143 -2.68 4.22 -14.27
C GLU A 143 -2.30 4.07 -12.79
N LEU A 144 -3.09 4.65 -11.88
CA LEU A 144 -2.95 4.40 -10.44
C LEU A 144 -3.86 3.22 -10.04
N LEU A 145 -3.27 2.22 -9.40
CA LEU A 145 -3.97 1.14 -8.73
C LEU A 145 -3.92 1.41 -7.23
N VAL A 146 -5.08 1.49 -6.60
CA VAL A 146 -5.24 1.68 -5.15
C VAL A 146 -5.79 0.40 -4.58
N ALA A 147 -5.02 -0.25 -3.71
CA ALA A 147 -5.37 -1.54 -3.14
C ALA A 147 -4.90 -1.63 -1.69
N PHE A 148 -5.41 -2.60 -0.97
CA PHE A 148 -5.07 -2.82 0.42
C PHE A 148 -4.86 -4.31 0.70
N SER A 149 -4.16 -4.60 1.80
CA SER A 149 -3.87 -5.97 2.21
C SER A 149 -5.13 -6.67 2.73
N HIS A 150 -6.01 -5.95 3.46
CA HIS A 150 -7.22 -6.52 4.04
C HIS A 150 -8.26 -5.45 4.43
N LEU A 151 -9.43 -5.90 4.92
CA LEU A 151 -10.61 -5.07 5.20
C LEU A 151 -10.67 -4.53 6.64
N HIS A 152 -9.56 -4.04 7.21
CA HIS A 152 -9.62 -3.18 8.38
C HIS A 152 -9.53 -1.71 7.97
N ALA A 153 -10.21 -0.84 8.72
CA ALA A 153 -10.40 0.55 8.34
C ALA A 153 -9.10 1.34 8.17
N ASP A 154 -8.08 1.00 8.94
CA ASP A 154 -6.75 1.57 8.88
C ASP A 154 -5.94 1.16 7.63
N HIS A 155 -6.50 0.30 6.76
CA HIS A 155 -5.93 -0.11 5.47
C HIS A 155 -6.70 0.42 4.26
N TYR A 156 -8.00 0.76 4.38
CA TYR A 156 -8.81 1.18 3.24
C TYR A 156 -9.58 2.49 3.42
N ALA A 157 -9.56 3.13 4.60
CA ALA A 157 -10.47 4.24 4.90
C ALA A 157 -10.29 5.47 3.99
N ALA A 158 -9.11 5.66 3.40
CA ALA A 158 -8.85 6.78 2.49
C ALA A 158 -9.18 6.46 1.01
N VAL A 159 -9.63 5.25 0.67
CA VAL A 159 -9.92 4.86 -0.74
C VAL A 159 -10.87 5.85 -1.43
N ASN A 160 -11.84 6.39 -0.71
CA ASN A 160 -12.80 7.37 -1.25
C ASN A 160 -12.15 8.66 -1.75
N GLN A 161 -10.95 9.02 -1.30
CA GLN A 161 -10.22 10.18 -1.82
C GLN A 161 -9.82 10.01 -3.29
N PHE A 162 -9.78 8.77 -3.77
CA PHE A 162 -9.37 8.41 -5.13
C PHE A 162 -10.55 8.17 -6.08
N ALA A 163 -11.81 8.22 -5.60
CA ALA A 163 -12.99 7.83 -6.36
C ALA A 163 -13.22 8.65 -7.65
N ASP A 164 -12.86 9.94 -7.65
CA ASP A 164 -13.00 10.86 -8.79
C ASP A 164 -11.64 11.15 -9.48
N ARG A 165 -10.56 10.45 -9.09
CA ARG A 165 -9.26 10.62 -9.72
C ARG A 165 -9.25 9.95 -11.10
N PRO A 166 -8.92 10.67 -12.19
CA PRO A 166 -8.84 10.07 -13.52
C PRO A 166 -7.74 9.00 -13.58
N ASN A 167 -7.88 8.07 -14.52
CA ASN A 167 -6.94 6.97 -14.77
C ASN A 167 -6.57 6.20 -13.48
N THR A 168 -7.58 5.88 -12.67
CA THR A 168 -7.41 5.20 -11.37
C THR A 168 -8.38 4.04 -11.27
N ARG A 169 -7.89 2.91 -10.78
CA ARG A 169 -8.71 1.80 -10.32
C ARG A 169 -8.44 1.56 -8.84
N TYR A 170 -9.49 1.31 -8.09
CA TYR A 170 -9.39 1.00 -6.66
C TYR A 170 -10.11 -0.31 -6.33
N MET A 171 -9.60 -1.00 -5.34
CA MET A 171 -10.12 -2.29 -4.86
C MET A 171 -11.48 -2.07 -4.18
N GLY A 172 -12.41 -3.00 -4.38
CA GLY A 172 -13.70 -3.00 -3.70
C GLY A 172 -13.61 -3.52 -2.26
N LEU A 173 -14.70 -3.35 -1.51
CA LEU A 173 -14.74 -3.58 -0.05
C LEU A 173 -15.40 -4.92 0.34
N THR A 174 -15.44 -5.88 -0.58
CA THR A 174 -15.88 -7.26 -0.29
C THR A 174 -14.79 -8.25 -0.67
N HIS A 175 -14.84 -9.45 -0.10
CA HIS A 175 -13.90 -10.52 -0.46
C HIS A 175 -13.88 -10.79 -1.96
N GLU A 176 -15.07 -10.92 -2.55
CA GLU A 176 -15.23 -11.22 -3.98
C GLU A 176 -14.66 -10.11 -4.84
N GLU A 177 -14.86 -8.84 -4.44
CA GLU A 177 -14.29 -7.70 -5.16
C GLU A 177 -12.77 -7.64 -5.05
N MET A 178 -12.21 -7.95 -3.86
CA MET A 178 -10.75 -8.00 -3.65
C MET A 178 -10.10 -9.11 -4.47
N VAL A 179 -10.67 -10.33 -4.43
CA VAL A 179 -10.20 -11.48 -5.20
C VAL A 179 -10.33 -11.21 -6.70
N GLY A 180 -11.48 -10.66 -7.13
CA GLY A 180 -11.75 -10.27 -8.50
C GLY A 180 -10.87 -9.14 -9.02
N PHE A 181 -10.47 -8.19 -8.17
CA PHE A 181 -9.55 -7.10 -8.52
C PHE A 181 -8.19 -7.62 -9.01
N TRP A 182 -7.71 -8.69 -8.40
CA TRP A 182 -6.48 -9.38 -8.80
C TRP A 182 -6.70 -10.45 -9.88
N GLY A 183 -7.95 -10.76 -10.21
CA GLY A 183 -8.28 -11.82 -11.18
C GLY A 183 -7.99 -13.23 -10.67
N MET A 184 -7.98 -13.43 -9.35
CA MET A 184 -7.79 -14.75 -8.75
C MET A 184 -9.03 -15.61 -8.91
N THR A 185 -8.85 -16.91 -9.12
CA THR A 185 -9.91 -17.92 -9.21
C THR A 185 -9.83 -18.98 -8.10
N HIS A 186 -8.67 -19.10 -7.46
CA HIS A 186 -8.40 -20.08 -6.39
C HIS A 186 -7.70 -19.40 -5.20
N PHE A 187 -8.45 -18.61 -4.45
CA PHE A 187 -7.96 -18.02 -3.21
C PHE A 187 -7.96 -19.06 -2.08
N PRO A 188 -6.92 -19.13 -1.24
CA PRO A 188 -5.73 -18.27 -1.17
C PRO A 188 -4.49 -18.85 -1.88
N GLU A 189 -4.59 -20.01 -2.54
CA GLU A 189 -3.45 -20.80 -3.03
C GLU A 189 -2.86 -20.21 -4.31
N GLU A 190 -3.70 -19.56 -5.13
CA GLU A 190 -3.28 -19.00 -6.41
C GLU A 190 -2.35 -17.82 -6.23
N ARG A 191 -1.29 -17.77 -7.05
CA ARG A 191 -0.42 -16.60 -7.17
C ARG A 191 -0.68 -15.91 -8.49
N VAL A 192 -0.98 -14.62 -8.44
CA VAL A 192 -1.12 -13.79 -9.63
C VAL A 192 0.06 -12.82 -9.72
N THR A 193 0.40 -12.43 -10.94
CA THR A 193 1.44 -11.44 -11.19
C THR A 193 0.83 -10.22 -11.85
N LEU A 194 0.95 -9.07 -11.19
CA LEU A 194 0.60 -7.77 -11.70
C LEU A 194 1.84 -7.14 -12.35
N ASP A 195 1.80 -6.91 -13.66
CA ASP A 195 2.84 -6.15 -14.35
C ASP A 195 2.51 -4.65 -14.30
N LEU A 196 3.39 -3.86 -13.67
CA LEU A 196 3.30 -2.39 -13.63
C LEU A 196 3.94 -1.71 -14.84
N GLY A 197 4.29 -2.46 -15.87
CA GLY A 197 5.09 -2.03 -17.03
C GLY A 197 6.56 -2.37 -16.85
N GLY A 198 6.86 -3.67 -16.86
CA GLY A 198 8.19 -4.25 -16.67
C GLY A 198 8.60 -4.49 -15.21
N ARG A 199 7.78 -4.08 -14.23
CA ARG A 199 7.93 -4.37 -12.81
C ARG A 199 6.80 -5.28 -12.36
N ASP A 200 7.16 -6.47 -11.89
CA ASP A 200 6.20 -7.49 -11.49
C ASP A 200 5.95 -7.46 -9.98
N ILE A 201 4.68 -7.42 -9.59
CA ILE A 201 4.24 -7.64 -8.20
C ILE A 201 3.55 -9.01 -8.15
N VAL A 202 4.07 -9.93 -7.35
CA VAL A 202 3.44 -11.23 -7.12
C VAL A 202 2.52 -11.14 -5.91
N ILE A 203 1.28 -11.60 -6.06
CA ILE A 203 0.19 -11.42 -5.08
C ILE A 203 -0.45 -12.77 -4.82
N TRP A 204 -0.74 -13.07 -3.53
CA TRP A 204 -1.49 -14.27 -3.15
C TRP A 204 -2.23 -14.06 -1.84
N GLY A 205 -3.20 -14.94 -1.56
CA GLY A 205 -3.96 -14.91 -0.31
C GLY A 205 -3.11 -15.32 0.89
N SER A 206 -3.22 -14.57 1.96
CA SER A 206 -2.53 -14.83 3.25
C SER A 206 -3.50 -14.75 4.43
N PRO A 207 -4.65 -15.48 4.40
CA PRO A 207 -5.63 -15.39 5.48
C PRO A 207 -5.06 -15.83 6.83
N GLY A 208 -5.59 -15.24 7.89
CA GLY A 208 -5.19 -15.60 9.26
C GLY A 208 -5.45 -14.51 10.28
N HIS A 209 -5.02 -13.29 10.02
CA HIS A 209 -5.44 -12.11 10.75
C HIS A 209 -6.92 -11.84 10.49
N VAL A 210 -7.29 -11.74 9.21
CA VAL A 210 -8.64 -11.81 8.70
C VAL A 210 -8.74 -12.85 7.59
N VAL A 211 -9.94 -13.07 7.05
CA VAL A 211 -10.17 -14.08 6.00
C VAL A 211 -9.67 -13.58 4.64
N SER A 212 -9.93 -12.30 4.32
CA SER A 212 -9.56 -11.66 3.05
C SER A 212 -8.29 -10.84 3.24
N GLU A 213 -7.15 -11.52 3.25
CA GLU A 213 -5.86 -10.87 3.39
C GLU A 213 -4.90 -11.33 2.30
N PHE A 214 -4.05 -10.41 1.82
CA PHE A 214 -3.10 -10.64 0.73
C PHE A 214 -1.69 -10.26 1.13
N ALA A 215 -0.73 -11.05 0.66
CA ALA A 215 0.69 -10.72 0.67
C ALA A 215 1.13 -10.28 -0.73
N TYR A 216 2.13 -9.39 -0.77
CA TYR A 216 2.65 -8.78 -2.00
C TYR A 216 4.17 -8.89 -2.03
N TYR A 217 4.70 -9.38 -3.13
CA TYR A 217 6.15 -9.41 -3.34
C TYR A 217 6.52 -8.54 -4.54
N ASP A 218 7.33 -7.52 -4.30
CA ASP A 218 7.88 -6.69 -5.37
C ASP A 218 9.16 -7.31 -5.94
N SER A 219 9.12 -7.72 -7.18
CA SER A 219 10.27 -8.37 -7.84
C SER A 219 11.48 -7.45 -7.99
N HIS A 220 11.26 -6.13 -8.01
CA HIS A 220 12.33 -5.14 -8.20
C HIS A 220 13.17 -4.90 -6.94
N THR A 221 12.55 -4.65 -5.80
CA THR A 221 13.25 -4.49 -4.51
C THR A 221 13.45 -5.81 -3.78
N GLN A 222 12.69 -6.83 -4.15
CA GLN A 222 12.61 -8.12 -3.47
C GLN A 222 12.12 -8.00 -2.02
N ILE A 223 11.29 -6.99 -1.75
CA ILE A 223 10.60 -6.82 -0.48
C ILE A 223 9.29 -7.61 -0.51
N LEU A 224 9.06 -8.40 0.54
CA LEU A 224 7.82 -9.12 0.80
C LEU A 224 6.98 -8.30 1.79
N TYR A 225 5.86 -7.75 1.32
CA TYR A 225 4.92 -7.00 2.13
C TYR A 225 3.80 -7.91 2.61
N THR A 226 3.57 -7.94 3.91
CA THR A 226 2.72 -8.93 4.60
C THR A 226 1.50 -8.35 5.30
N GLY A 227 1.21 -7.04 5.14
CA GLY A 227 0.10 -6.39 5.84
C GLY A 227 0.16 -6.65 7.35
N ASP A 228 -0.94 -7.13 7.91
CA ASP A 228 -1.06 -7.47 9.34
C ASP A 228 -0.90 -8.95 9.64
N MET A 229 -0.72 -9.76 8.61
CA MET A 229 -0.43 -11.18 8.76
C MET A 229 0.87 -11.42 9.54
N PHE A 230 1.90 -10.58 9.27
CA PHE A 230 3.18 -10.62 9.98
C PHE A 230 3.86 -9.25 9.96
N TYR A 231 3.90 -8.56 11.10
CA TYR A 231 4.46 -7.23 11.24
C TYR A 231 5.18 -7.04 12.58
N ARG A 232 5.91 -5.98 12.73
CA ARG A 232 6.71 -5.65 13.90
C ARG A 232 5.82 -5.14 15.06
N GLY A 233 4.98 -6.01 15.58
CA GLY A 233 4.00 -5.67 16.61
C GLY A 233 3.19 -6.88 17.05
N ARG A 234 1.91 -6.65 17.34
CA ARG A 234 0.93 -7.65 17.78
C ARG A 234 0.23 -8.25 16.58
N CYS A 235 0.77 -9.30 16.00
CA CYS A 235 0.10 -10.06 14.95
C CYS A 235 -1.17 -10.71 15.55
N TYR A 236 -2.32 -10.06 15.39
CA TYR A 236 -3.61 -10.58 15.86
C TYR A 236 -4.07 -11.71 14.94
N ILE A 237 -4.18 -12.91 15.49
CA ILE A 237 -4.53 -14.13 14.74
C ILE A 237 -5.94 -14.54 15.09
N SER A 238 -6.89 -14.23 14.21
CA SER A 238 -8.29 -14.61 14.38
C SER A 238 -8.53 -16.07 13.95
N PHE A 239 -7.76 -16.54 12.96
CA PHE A 239 -7.90 -17.86 12.36
C PHE A 239 -6.55 -18.58 12.38
N TRP A 240 -6.31 -19.41 13.43
CA TRP A 240 -5.01 -20.01 13.67
C TRP A 240 -4.51 -20.88 12.52
N GLN A 241 -5.33 -21.84 12.06
CA GLN A 241 -4.90 -22.75 10.99
C GLN A 241 -4.67 -22.03 9.66
N PRO A 242 -5.58 -21.16 9.18
CA PRO A 242 -5.32 -20.33 8.00
C PRO A 242 -4.07 -19.48 8.13
N TRP A 243 -3.81 -18.88 9.29
CA TRP A 243 -2.59 -18.12 9.55
C TRP A 243 -1.33 -19.01 9.46
N PHE A 244 -1.40 -20.18 10.07
CA PHE A 244 -0.29 -21.14 10.07
C PHE A 244 0.04 -21.62 8.64
N ASP A 245 -0.99 -21.94 7.85
CA ASP A 245 -0.84 -22.32 6.44
C ASP A 245 -0.31 -21.15 5.60
N SER A 246 -0.72 -19.92 5.90
CA SER A 246 -0.22 -18.71 5.26
C SER A 246 1.25 -18.46 5.59
N MET A 247 1.66 -18.58 6.85
CA MET A 247 3.07 -18.50 7.25
C MET A 247 3.93 -19.53 6.50
N LYS A 248 3.42 -20.75 6.38
CA LYS A 248 4.11 -21.79 5.61
C LYS A 248 4.26 -21.38 4.14
N ARG A 249 3.21 -20.86 3.50
CA ARG A 249 3.28 -20.37 2.10
C ARG A 249 4.28 -19.23 1.93
N LEU A 250 4.36 -18.30 2.90
CA LEU A 250 5.36 -17.22 2.90
C LEU A 250 6.78 -17.78 2.94
N ILE A 251 7.04 -18.78 3.80
CA ILE A 251 8.35 -19.41 3.94
C ILE A 251 8.71 -20.20 2.68
N ASP A 252 7.79 -21.02 2.15
CA ASP A 252 7.98 -21.77 0.91
C ASP A 252 8.28 -20.81 -0.28
N PHE A 253 7.68 -19.62 -0.28
CA PHE A 253 8.02 -18.57 -1.25
C PHE A 253 9.45 -18.07 -1.07
N CYS A 254 9.84 -17.76 0.17
CA CYS A 254 11.20 -17.30 0.48
C CYS A 254 12.28 -18.35 0.22
N ASP A 255 11.93 -19.65 0.19
CA ASP A 255 12.86 -20.74 -0.15
C ASP A 255 13.18 -20.81 -1.64
N THR A 256 12.28 -20.27 -2.47
CA THR A 256 12.36 -20.36 -3.94
C THR A 256 12.57 -19.01 -4.62
N HIS A 257 12.41 -17.91 -3.89
CA HIS A 257 12.58 -16.55 -4.40
C HIS A 257 13.49 -15.74 -3.48
N PRO A 258 14.36 -14.89 -4.01
CA PRO A 258 15.17 -14.00 -3.21
C PRO A 258 14.27 -12.97 -2.52
N VAL A 259 14.37 -12.86 -1.20
CA VAL A 259 13.66 -11.85 -0.39
C VAL A 259 14.68 -11.08 0.42
N THR A 260 14.75 -9.76 0.20
CA THR A 260 15.67 -8.87 0.93
C THR A 260 15.17 -8.53 2.32
N HIS A 261 13.86 -8.23 2.40
CA HIS A 261 13.19 -7.84 3.64
C HIS A 261 11.75 -8.37 3.65
N VAL A 262 11.26 -8.64 4.85
CA VAL A 262 9.83 -8.81 5.13
C VAL A 262 9.36 -7.51 5.80
N MET A 263 8.26 -6.94 5.34
CA MET A 263 7.73 -5.68 5.84
C MET A 263 6.22 -5.83 6.07
N GLY A 264 5.79 -5.57 7.30
CA GLY A 264 4.37 -5.45 7.61
C GLY A 264 3.88 -4.00 7.62
N CYS A 265 2.60 -3.82 7.95
CA CYS A 265 1.97 -2.51 7.88
C CYS A 265 2.21 -1.63 9.11
N HIS A 266 2.55 -2.21 10.27
CA HIS A 266 2.66 -1.48 11.54
C HIS A 266 3.99 -1.73 12.26
N VAL A 267 4.31 -0.82 13.20
CA VAL A 267 5.33 -1.04 14.25
C VAL A 267 4.71 -0.65 15.59
N GLU A 268 4.70 -1.60 16.54
CA GLU A 268 4.09 -1.44 17.85
C GLU A 268 5.03 -1.85 19.01
N ILE A 269 6.28 -2.17 18.69
CA ILE A 269 7.30 -2.57 19.66
C ILE A 269 8.54 -1.70 19.54
N SER A 270 9.24 -1.54 20.67
CA SER A 270 10.51 -0.83 20.72
C SER A 270 11.67 -1.66 20.16
N VAL A 271 12.82 -1.01 19.96
CA VAL A 271 14.08 -1.70 19.58
C VAL A 271 14.49 -2.76 20.60
N ASP A 272 14.12 -2.59 21.87
CA ASP A 272 14.39 -3.54 22.97
C ASP A 272 13.32 -4.65 23.08
N GLY A 273 12.32 -4.65 22.20
CA GLY A 273 11.24 -5.64 22.17
C GLY A 273 10.12 -5.38 23.19
N GLU A 274 10.07 -4.19 23.77
CA GLU A 274 8.99 -3.79 24.67
C GLU A 274 7.73 -3.46 23.86
N ASP A 275 6.58 -3.97 24.30
CA ASP A 275 5.28 -3.72 23.73
C ASP A 275 4.77 -2.32 24.12
N TYR A 276 4.54 -1.45 23.14
CA TYR A 276 3.93 -0.15 23.39
C TYR A 276 2.46 -0.32 23.77
N PRO A 277 1.94 0.43 24.77
CA PRO A 277 0.54 0.41 25.13
C PRO A 277 -0.38 0.64 23.92
N TYR A 278 -1.47 -0.12 23.84
CA TYR A 278 -2.48 0.06 22.81
C TYR A 278 -3.01 1.49 22.79
N GLY A 279 -3.12 2.08 21.61
CA GLY A 279 -3.59 3.46 21.44
C GLY A 279 -2.55 4.55 21.73
N LEU A 280 -1.29 4.17 22.00
CA LEU A 280 -0.23 5.14 22.26
C LEU A 280 0.16 5.90 20.97
N THR A 281 0.11 7.23 21.03
CA THR A 281 0.42 8.13 19.91
C THR A 281 1.86 8.64 19.88
N TYR A 282 2.72 8.16 20.79
CA TYR A 282 4.13 8.49 20.84
C TYR A 282 4.98 7.25 21.10
N GLN A 283 5.77 6.86 20.12
CA GLN A 283 6.60 5.66 20.14
C GLN A 283 8.02 6.01 19.66
N PRO A 284 8.85 6.67 20.52
CA PRO A 284 10.12 7.26 20.09
C PRO A 284 11.20 6.26 19.71
N ASP A 285 11.13 5.05 20.24
CA ASP A 285 12.15 4.01 20.10
C ASP A 285 11.61 2.79 19.34
N GLU A 286 10.75 3.03 18.34
CA GLU A 286 10.21 1.97 17.49
C GLU A 286 11.32 1.12 16.87
N ALA A 287 11.09 -0.20 16.87
CA ALA A 287 11.93 -1.13 16.13
C ALA A 287 11.88 -0.83 14.62
N PRO A 288 12.91 -1.19 13.83
CA PRO A 288 12.87 -1.08 12.37
C PRO A 288 11.65 -1.79 11.79
N VAL A 289 10.98 -1.19 10.81
CA VAL A 289 9.79 -1.80 10.16
C VAL A 289 10.18 -3.04 9.37
N GLU A 290 11.37 -3.02 8.78
CA GLU A 290 11.92 -4.14 8.03
C GLU A 290 12.34 -5.28 8.95
N MET A 291 12.02 -6.49 8.51
CA MET A 291 12.39 -7.75 9.15
C MET A 291 13.15 -8.63 8.17
N THR A 292 13.85 -9.61 8.69
CA THR A 292 14.56 -10.61 7.89
C THR A 292 13.69 -11.85 7.66
N VAL A 293 13.98 -12.60 6.60
CA VAL A 293 13.39 -13.94 6.38
C VAL A 293 13.70 -14.88 7.55
N GLN A 294 14.86 -14.72 8.20
CA GLN A 294 15.22 -15.51 9.36
C GLN A 294 14.26 -15.25 10.54
N GLN A 295 13.91 -13.99 10.79
CA GLN A 295 12.93 -13.64 11.83
C GLN A 295 11.53 -14.19 11.55
N LEU A 296 11.10 -14.20 10.27
CA LEU A 296 9.86 -14.87 9.84
C LEU A 296 9.91 -16.38 10.17
N ARG A 297 11.03 -17.06 9.86
CA ARG A 297 11.21 -18.50 10.15
C ARG A 297 11.22 -18.79 11.65
N GLU A 298 11.87 -17.94 12.44
CA GLU A 298 11.93 -18.07 13.90
C GLU A 298 10.56 -17.91 14.54
N ALA A 299 9.76 -16.94 14.08
CA ALA A 299 8.37 -16.75 14.53
C ALA A 299 7.50 -17.97 14.18
N PHE A 300 7.66 -18.54 12.98
CA PHE A 300 6.95 -19.75 12.59
C PHE A 300 7.38 -20.97 13.41
N ALA A 301 8.67 -21.15 13.62
CA ALA A 301 9.20 -22.23 14.47
C ALA A 301 8.74 -22.11 15.93
N TYR A 302 8.51 -20.88 16.41
CA TYR A 302 7.90 -20.64 17.71
C TYR A 302 6.42 -21.03 17.70
N ALA A 303 5.68 -20.59 16.66
CA ALA A 303 4.25 -20.90 16.50
C ALA A 303 3.94 -22.40 16.49
N GLN A 304 4.84 -23.22 15.93
CA GLN A 304 4.71 -24.70 15.93
C GLN A 304 4.64 -25.33 17.34
N LYS A 305 5.04 -24.60 18.37
CA LYS A 305 5.04 -25.05 19.77
C LYS A 305 3.82 -24.52 20.55
N ILE A 306 3.03 -23.65 19.98
CA ILE A 306 1.84 -23.06 20.60
C ILE A 306 0.69 -24.06 20.50
N THR A 307 0.12 -24.42 21.65
CA THR A 307 -1.00 -25.37 21.76
C THR A 307 -2.28 -24.74 22.28
N GLU A 308 -2.18 -23.53 22.84
CA GLU A 308 -3.30 -22.83 23.47
C GLU A 308 -3.41 -21.39 22.95
N PRO A 309 -4.61 -20.79 22.99
CA PRO A 309 -4.78 -19.35 22.76
C PRO A 309 -3.99 -18.53 23.76
N GLY A 310 -3.43 -17.39 23.34
CA GLY A 310 -2.64 -16.52 24.19
C GLY A 310 -1.80 -15.51 23.41
N ILE A 311 -0.99 -14.77 24.14
CA ILE A 311 -0.05 -13.79 23.58
C ILE A 311 1.36 -14.32 23.82
N TYR A 312 2.14 -14.44 22.74
CA TYR A 312 3.46 -15.06 22.76
C TYR A 312 4.48 -14.17 22.06
N PHE A 313 5.51 -13.75 22.79
CA PHE A 313 6.61 -12.99 22.19
C PHE A 313 7.65 -13.93 21.59
N THR A 314 7.94 -13.75 20.32
CA THR A 314 8.89 -14.58 19.55
C THR A 314 10.33 -14.06 19.56
N GLY A 315 10.57 -12.92 20.20
CA GLY A 315 11.83 -12.17 20.10
C GLY A 315 11.79 -11.09 18.99
N THR A 316 10.77 -11.12 18.14
CA THR A 316 10.61 -10.17 17.02
C THR A 316 9.22 -9.58 16.95
N VAL A 317 8.19 -10.39 17.17
CA VAL A 317 6.77 -10.03 17.09
C VAL A 317 6.00 -10.69 18.23
N PHE A 318 4.82 -10.18 18.56
CA PHE A 318 3.87 -10.86 19.41
C PHE A 318 2.87 -11.64 18.56
N LEU A 319 2.74 -12.93 18.78
CA LEU A 319 1.69 -13.76 18.19
C LEU A 319 0.48 -13.73 19.15
N CYS A 320 -0.54 -12.98 18.78
CA CYS A 320 -1.77 -12.84 19.57
C CYS A 320 -2.82 -13.83 19.05
N ASN A 321 -2.71 -15.10 19.48
CA ASN A 321 -3.66 -16.13 19.11
C ASN A 321 -4.99 -15.91 19.85
N GLN A 322 -5.98 -15.38 19.16
CA GLN A 322 -7.32 -15.10 19.67
C GLN A 322 -8.31 -16.25 19.43
N THR A 323 -7.92 -17.31 18.76
CA THR A 323 -8.77 -18.45 18.43
C THR A 323 -9.22 -19.14 19.72
N ARG A 324 -10.53 -19.15 19.99
CA ARG A 324 -11.11 -19.66 21.23
C ARG A 324 -11.08 -21.18 21.34
N SER A 325 -10.77 -21.90 20.28
CA SER A 325 -10.58 -23.36 20.27
C SER A 325 -9.83 -23.80 19.03
N LEU A 326 -8.74 -24.51 19.22
CA LEU A 326 -8.02 -25.22 18.15
C LEU A 326 -8.83 -26.40 17.59
N THR A 327 -9.94 -26.77 18.27
CA THR A 327 -10.77 -27.94 17.93
C THR A 327 -12.01 -27.62 17.09
N THR A 328 -12.40 -26.36 16.96
CA THR A 328 -13.50 -25.92 16.09
C THR A 328 -12.92 -25.32 14.81
N ILE A 329 -12.28 -26.15 14.01
CA ILE A 329 -12.04 -25.81 12.60
C ILE A 329 -13.41 -25.94 11.93
N ASP A 330 -14.05 -24.80 11.63
CA ASP A 330 -15.12 -24.80 10.64
C ASP A 330 -14.50 -25.31 9.34
N LYS A 331 -15.12 -26.33 8.75
CA LYS A 331 -14.57 -27.01 7.55
C LYS A 331 -14.49 -26.09 6.33
N ASN A 332 -14.95 -24.86 6.44
CA ASN A 332 -14.80 -23.81 5.46
C ASN A 332 -14.49 -22.47 6.18
N PRO A 333 -13.22 -22.18 6.51
CA PRO A 333 -12.83 -20.92 7.15
C PRO A 333 -13.09 -19.67 6.27
N TYR A 334 -13.51 -19.86 5.02
CA TYR A 334 -13.82 -18.80 4.06
C TYR A 334 -15.33 -18.57 3.88
N ARG A 335 -16.17 -19.12 4.75
CA ARG A 335 -17.59 -18.80 4.77
C ARG A 335 -17.81 -17.47 5.49
N TYR A 336 -18.30 -16.52 4.71
CA TYR A 336 -18.76 -15.20 5.15
C TYR A 336 -20.28 -15.33 5.37
N ASP A 337 -20.74 -15.39 6.59
CA ASP A 337 -22.14 -15.18 6.98
C ASP A 337 -22.27 -13.80 7.62
#